data_ab4287b7125cbb561e2e662be12562e1
#
_entry.id   ab4287b7125cbb561e2e662be12562e1
#
_cell.length_a   1.000
_cell.length_b   1.000
_cell.length_c   1.000
_cell.angle_alpha   90.00
_cell.angle_beta   90.00
_cell.angle_gamma   90.00
#
_symmetry.space_group_name_H-M   'P 1'
#
loop_
_entity.id
_entity.type
_entity.pdbx_description
1 polymer ?
#
loop_
_entity_poly.entity_id
_entity_poly.type
_entity_poly.pdbx_seq_one_letter_code
_entity_poly.pdbx_strand_id
1 'polypeptide(L)'
;METGNAIVAREPSQPGVVHWSFEQVEVASPGDDEILVEMYAAGICHTDIVLSSVPAGTMGIDYPKVVGHEGAGVAKAVGKNVKSVAVGDPILLSFYYCSTCQQCEASHPSYCDSFNSKNYLGQQGTMKSKTGDEQIWAQFFGQSSFAQYSTVKEASVVNAKDLIKDISELKLFAPLGCGFQTGSGAILNITQAGPKDVVLITGLGAVGMGALMTAKIAKCKTIIAVDRVQSRIDLAKTLGATHTINTSDADFSTLDLAVRDLLPGGVSIAIDTTGVPAVIEQSIQSTHARGKTVLIGVPPMDYMLNIHATTHISSGRAVLGCIEGDSDPRVAIPQMIQWYRDGIFPIDKFVEYFDAEDYSKALDSLKEGSVVKPVLIWKK
;
A
#
# COMPACT_ATOMS: atom_id res chain seq x y z
N MET A 1 -9.93 27.56 8.57
CA MET A 1 -9.27 27.18 7.31
C MET A 1 -7.77 27.30 7.48
N GLU A 2 -7.02 26.33 6.96
CA GLU A 2 -5.55 26.36 6.95
C GLU A 2 -5.08 26.56 5.52
N THR A 3 -3.95 27.26 5.36
CA THR A 3 -3.28 27.40 4.06
C THR A 3 -1.98 26.63 4.10
N GLY A 4 -1.72 25.81 3.08
CA GLY A 4 -0.50 25.02 2.96
C GLY A 4 -0.22 24.64 1.52
N ASN A 5 0.84 23.87 1.31
CA ASN A 5 1.19 23.31 0.02
C ASN A 5 0.60 21.90 -0.13
N ALA A 6 0.30 21.52 -1.37
CA ALA A 6 -0.14 20.17 -1.74
C ALA A 6 0.43 19.77 -3.10
N ILE A 7 0.54 18.47 -3.34
CA ILE A 7 0.81 17.90 -4.66
C ILE A 7 -0.55 17.56 -5.26
N VAL A 8 -0.94 18.33 -6.28
CA VAL A 8 -2.24 18.22 -6.94
C VAL A 8 -2.07 17.42 -8.23
N ALA A 9 -2.82 16.32 -8.33
CA ALA A 9 -2.93 15.55 -9.56
C ALA A 9 -3.94 16.21 -10.48
N ARG A 10 -3.56 16.41 -11.73
CA ARG A 10 -4.40 16.90 -12.83
C ARG A 10 -4.75 15.73 -13.76
N GLU A 11 -5.87 15.84 -14.48
CA GLU A 11 -6.25 14.82 -15.43
C GLU A 11 -5.12 14.54 -16.43
N PRO A 12 -4.74 13.27 -16.63
CA PRO A 12 -3.63 12.94 -17.52
C PRO A 12 -3.98 13.24 -18.98
N SER A 13 -3.02 13.79 -19.73
CA SER A 13 -3.15 14.02 -21.17
C SER A 13 -3.21 12.71 -21.98
N GLN A 14 -2.65 11.64 -21.41
CA GLN A 14 -2.64 10.28 -21.95
C GLN A 14 -2.68 9.27 -20.79
N PRO A 15 -3.37 8.14 -20.93
CA PRO A 15 -3.34 7.08 -19.94
C PRO A 15 -1.91 6.64 -19.61
N GLY A 16 -1.61 6.44 -18.32
CA GLY A 16 -0.28 6.05 -17.85
C GLY A 16 0.68 7.21 -17.57
N VAL A 17 0.31 8.45 -17.90
CA VAL A 17 1.12 9.65 -17.59
C VAL A 17 0.57 10.34 -16.35
N VAL A 18 1.45 10.63 -15.40
CA VAL A 18 1.10 11.36 -14.17
C VAL A 18 1.38 12.85 -14.36
N HIS A 19 0.39 13.68 -14.09
CA HIS A 19 0.52 15.14 -14.06
C HIS A 19 0.31 15.63 -12.63
N TRP A 20 1.39 15.76 -11.87
CA TRP A 20 1.38 16.31 -10.52
C TRP A 20 2.03 17.70 -10.50
N SER A 21 1.46 18.61 -9.72
CA SER A 21 1.97 19.97 -9.52
C SER A 21 1.98 20.31 -8.03
N PHE A 22 3.02 21.06 -7.60
CA PHE A 22 3.11 21.55 -6.23
C PHE A 22 2.42 22.91 -6.14
N GLU A 23 1.32 23.01 -5.39
CA GLU A 23 0.41 24.15 -5.39
C GLU A 23 0.05 24.59 -3.96
N GLN A 24 -0.29 25.86 -3.81
CA GLN A 24 -0.90 26.34 -2.56
C GLN A 24 -2.40 26.05 -2.55
N VAL A 25 -2.86 25.49 -1.44
CA VAL A 25 -4.26 25.14 -1.22
C VAL A 25 -4.79 25.71 0.09
N GLU A 26 -6.10 25.90 0.16
CA GLU A 26 -6.84 26.17 1.38
C GLU A 26 -7.60 24.93 1.80
N VAL A 27 -7.45 24.52 3.07
CA VAL A 27 -8.08 23.36 3.67
C VAL A 27 -9.15 23.79 4.65
N ALA A 28 -10.34 23.26 4.51
CA ALA A 28 -11.47 23.58 5.40
C ALA A 28 -11.24 23.04 6.82
N SER A 29 -11.94 23.64 7.79
CA SER A 29 -12.05 23.07 9.13
C SER A 29 -12.73 21.71 9.07
N PRO A 30 -12.39 20.77 9.97
CA PRO A 30 -12.96 19.43 9.94
C PRO A 30 -14.46 19.46 10.24
N GLY A 31 -15.20 18.57 9.59
CA GLY A 31 -16.59 18.25 9.93
C GLY A 31 -16.69 17.50 11.26
N ASP A 32 -17.92 17.13 11.63
CA ASP A 32 -18.22 16.51 12.94
C ASP A 32 -17.45 15.23 13.22
N ASP A 33 -17.21 14.40 12.19
CA ASP A 33 -16.53 13.09 12.29
C ASP A 33 -15.14 13.10 11.61
N GLU A 34 -14.52 14.28 11.52
CA GLU A 34 -13.28 14.49 10.79
C GLU A 34 -12.19 15.08 11.68
N ILE A 35 -10.96 14.94 11.25
CA ILE A 35 -9.78 15.45 11.93
C ILE A 35 -9.00 16.30 10.93
N LEU A 36 -8.65 17.51 11.29
CA LEU A 36 -7.65 18.30 10.55
C LEU A 36 -6.27 17.87 11.01
N VAL A 37 -5.47 17.39 10.08
CA VAL A 37 -4.13 16.87 10.34
C VAL A 37 -3.08 17.80 9.74
N GLU A 38 -2.06 18.14 10.53
CA GLU A 38 -0.80 18.67 10.03
C GLU A 38 0.08 17.47 9.68
N MET A 39 0.31 17.25 8.38
CA MET A 39 1.11 16.12 7.89
C MET A 39 2.60 16.36 8.16
N TYR A 40 3.27 15.33 8.64
CA TYR A 40 4.72 15.28 8.82
C TYR A 40 5.37 14.52 7.68
N ALA A 41 4.76 13.44 7.26
CA ALA A 41 5.28 12.60 6.19
C ALA A 41 4.17 11.85 5.45
N ALA A 42 4.45 11.46 4.21
CA ALA A 42 3.59 10.60 3.40
C ALA A 42 4.42 9.69 2.50
N GLY A 43 4.21 8.38 2.58
CA GLY A 43 4.82 7.42 1.65
C GLY A 43 4.21 7.53 0.26
N ILE A 44 5.04 7.35 -0.79
CA ILE A 44 4.54 7.20 -2.16
C ILE A 44 4.30 5.72 -2.44
N CYS A 45 3.09 5.40 -2.89
CA CYS A 45 2.68 4.07 -3.30
C CYS A 45 2.42 4.02 -4.81
N HIS A 46 2.55 2.83 -5.39
CA HIS A 46 2.23 2.62 -6.80
C HIS A 46 0.75 2.94 -7.12
N THR A 47 -0.14 2.74 -6.16
CA THR A 47 -1.56 3.08 -6.27
C THR A 47 -1.79 4.59 -6.49
N ASP A 48 -1.00 5.46 -5.85
CA ASP A 48 -1.08 6.92 -6.09
C ASP A 48 -0.77 7.24 -7.56
N ILE A 49 0.22 6.55 -8.14
CA ILE A 49 0.65 6.72 -9.53
C ILE A 49 -0.42 6.20 -10.50
N VAL A 50 -0.86 4.97 -10.30
CA VAL A 50 -1.85 4.31 -11.18
C VAL A 50 -3.15 5.11 -11.20
N LEU A 51 -3.69 5.46 -10.03
CA LEU A 51 -4.97 6.17 -9.94
C LEU A 51 -4.86 7.66 -10.33
N SER A 52 -3.65 8.23 -10.39
CA SER A 52 -3.44 9.57 -10.99
C SER A 52 -3.14 9.54 -12.48
N SER A 53 -3.07 8.38 -13.10
CA SER A 53 -2.74 8.19 -14.53
C SER A 53 -3.90 7.66 -15.37
N VAL A 54 -5.11 7.57 -14.81
CA VAL A 54 -6.31 7.14 -15.49
C VAL A 54 -7.21 8.34 -15.84
N PRO A 55 -8.01 8.30 -16.91
CA PRO A 55 -8.99 9.33 -17.23
C PRO A 55 -10.01 9.55 -16.11
N ALA A 56 -10.57 10.77 -16.02
CA ALA A 56 -11.67 11.08 -15.12
C ALA A 56 -12.85 10.10 -15.29
N GLY A 57 -13.49 9.74 -14.18
CA GLY A 57 -14.58 8.74 -14.11
C GLY A 57 -14.10 7.29 -14.01
N THR A 58 -12.82 6.98 -14.30
CA THR A 58 -12.28 5.63 -14.18
C THR A 58 -12.14 5.26 -12.70
N MET A 59 -12.72 4.14 -12.27
CA MET A 59 -12.71 3.68 -10.87
C MET A 59 -13.21 4.73 -9.85
N GLY A 60 -13.94 5.77 -10.31
CA GLY A 60 -14.40 6.86 -9.45
C GLY A 60 -13.35 7.95 -9.20
N ILE A 61 -12.29 8.00 -9.98
CA ILE A 61 -11.31 9.08 -9.90
C ILE A 61 -11.84 10.30 -10.67
N ASP A 62 -11.74 11.48 -10.04
CA ASP A 62 -12.00 12.79 -10.66
C ASP A 62 -10.89 13.77 -10.32
N TYR A 63 -10.76 14.83 -11.10
CA TYR A 63 -9.68 15.82 -11.01
C TYR A 63 -10.23 17.26 -10.90
N PRO A 64 -9.40 18.23 -10.41
CA PRO A 64 -8.10 18.04 -9.79
C PRO A 64 -8.22 17.31 -8.45
N LYS A 65 -7.19 16.56 -8.06
CA LYS A 65 -7.22 15.73 -6.84
C LYS A 65 -5.90 15.78 -6.09
N VAL A 66 -5.97 15.77 -4.76
CA VAL A 66 -4.83 15.43 -3.92
C VAL A 66 -4.92 13.96 -3.54
N VAL A 67 -3.90 13.20 -3.91
CA VAL A 67 -3.75 11.77 -3.57
C VAL A 67 -2.87 11.60 -2.31
N GLY A 68 -2.26 10.44 -2.14
CA GLY A 68 -1.47 10.09 -0.96
C GLY A 68 -2.32 9.38 0.09
N HIS A 69 -1.91 8.16 0.44
CA HIS A 69 -2.67 7.29 1.35
C HIS A 69 -1.78 6.54 2.37
N GLU A 70 -0.57 7.01 2.57
CA GLU A 70 0.37 6.50 3.57
C GLU A 70 0.86 7.67 4.44
N GLY A 71 -0.08 8.38 5.06
CA GLY A 71 0.20 9.60 5.81
C GLY A 71 0.54 9.36 7.27
N ALA A 72 1.30 10.31 7.84
CA ALA A 72 1.53 10.44 9.27
C ALA A 72 1.61 11.92 9.64
N GLY A 73 1.05 12.28 10.77
CA GLY A 73 1.02 13.68 11.20
C GLY A 73 0.52 13.86 12.62
N VAL A 74 0.06 15.09 12.92
CA VAL A 74 -0.48 15.45 14.23
C VAL A 74 -1.88 16.03 14.06
N ALA A 75 -2.82 15.61 14.90
CA ALA A 75 -4.16 16.13 14.94
C ALA A 75 -4.15 17.61 15.38
N LYS A 76 -4.52 18.54 14.48
CA LYS A 76 -4.54 19.98 14.72
C LYS A 76 -5.89 20.48 15.20
N ALA A 77 -6.97 19.88 14.70
CA ALA A 77 -8.34 20.09 15.16
C ALA A 77 -9.15 18.80 14.99
N VAL A 78 -10.14 18.60 15.83
CA VAL A 78 -10.99 17.39 15.80
C VAL A 78 -12.46 17.80 15.79
N GLY A 79 -13.28 17.08 15.03
CA GLY A 79 -14.72 17.22 15.03
C GLY A 79 -15.35 16.77 16.35
N LYS A 80 -16.54 17.23 16.63
CA LYS A 80 -17.22 17.00 17.93
C LYS A 80 -17.55 15.54 18.22
N ASN A 81 -17.67 14.69 17.19
CA ASN A 81 -17.99 13.27 17.33
C ASN A 81 -16.74 12.40 17.40
N VAL A 82 -15.56 12.92 17.06
CA VAL A 82 -14.28 12.20 17.07
C VAL A 82 -13.94 11.74 18.49
N LYS A 83 -13.59 10.46 18.64
CA LYS A 83 -13.29 9.84 19.93
C LYS A 83 -11.92 9.19 19.98
N SER A 84 -11.33 8.90 18.83
CA SER A 84 -10.08 8.11 18.74
C SER A 84 -8.82 8.92 19.03
N VAL A 85 -8.88 10.25 18.86
CA VAL A 85 -7.73 11.16 19.03
C VAL A 85 -8.14 12.49 19.63
N ALA A 86 -7.21 13.16 20.30
CA ALA A 86 -7.30 14.52 20.76
C ALA A 86 -6.37 15.45 19.96
N VAL A 87 -6.61 16.77 20.07
CA VAL A 87 -5.70 17.77 19.49
C VAL A 87 -4.30 17.60 20.07
N GLY A 88 -3.30 17.54 19.21
CA GLY A 88 -1.90 17.31 19.56
C GLY A 88 -1.47 15.84 19.54
N ASP A 89 -2.39 14.89 19.42
CA ASP A 89 -2.02 13.48 19.31
C ASP A 89 -1.33 13.19 17.96
N PRO A 90 -0.21 12.45 17.96
CA PRO A 90 0.38 11.91 16.73
C PRO A 90 -0.49 10.80 16.17
N ILE A 91 -0.58 10.75 14.84
CA ILE A 91 -1.42 9.79 14.13
C ILE A 91 -0.70 9.15 12.96
N LEU A 92 -1.05 7.91 12.65
CA LEU A 92 -0.74 7.21 11.42
C LEU A 92 -2.04 6.98 10.65
N LEU A 93 -1.97 6.98 9.33
CA LEU A 93 -3.14 6.92 8.46
C LEU A 93 -3.13 5.65 7.60
N SER A 94 -4.34 5.15 7.34
CA SER A 94 -4.58 4.01 6.45
C SER A 94 -5.88 4.25 5.67
N PHE A 95 -6.50 3.21 5.15
CA PHE A 95 -7.70 3.29 4.34
C PHE A 95 -8.97 3.61 5.15
N TYR A 96 -10.00 4.08 4.45
CA TYR A 96 -11.31 4.43 5.02
C TYR A 96 -12.33 3.30 4.82
N TYR A 97 -13.12 3.01 5.84
CA TYR A 97 -14.19 2.02 5.82
C TYR A 97 -15.42 2.50 6.60
N CYS A 98 -16.60 1.91 6.36
CA CYS A 98 -17.86 2.43 6.90
C CYS A 98 -18.17 1.96 8.33
N SER A 99 -17.55 0.91 8.82
CA SER A 99 -17.76 0.26 10.13
C SER A 99 -19.15 -0.37 10.34
N THR A 100 -20.05 -0.34 9.34
CA THR A 100 -21.47 -0.73 9.52
C THR A 100 -21.99 -1.72 8.47
N CYS A 101 -21.23 -2.03 7.41
CA CYS A 101 -21.63 -3.04 6.44
C CYS A 101 -21.25 -4.46 6.93
N GLN A 102 -21.81 -5.47 6.30
CA GLN A 102 -21.59 -6.86 6.67
C GLN A 102 -20.10 -7.23 6.76
N GLN A 103 -19.29 -6.76 5.82
CA GLN A 103 -17.86 -7.06 5.81
C GLN A 103 -17.13 -6.39 7.00
N CYS A 104 -17.44 -5.12 7.26
CA CYS A 104 -16.87 -4.42 8.41
C CYS A 104 -17.25 -5.06 9.75
N GLU A 105 -18.53 -5.46 9.92
CA GLU A 105 -19.01 -6.16 11.12
C GLU A 105 -18.39 -7.55 11.26
N ALA A 106 -18.05 -8.20 10.13
CA ALA A 106 -17.34 -9.48 10.12
C ALA A 106 -15.82 -9.35 10.32
N SER A 107 -15.32 -8.14 10.64
CA SER A 107 -13.89 -7.84 10.83
C SER A 107 -13.05 -7.90 9.56
N HIS A 108 -13.65 -7.62 8.41
CA HIS A 108 -13.00 -7.49 7.10
C HIS A 108 -13.14 -6.05 6.54
N PRO A 109 -12.63 -5.00 7.24
CA PRO A 109 -12.84 -3.60 6.84
C PRO A 109 -12.22 -3.26 5.47
N SER A 110 -11.18 -3.95 5.05
CA SER A 110 -10.57 -3.80 3.72
C SER A 110 -11.48 -4.23 2.57
N TYR A 111 -12.49 -5.05 2.84
CA TYR A 111 -13.54 -5.44 1.89
C TYR A 111 -14.87 -4.72 2.14
N CYS A 112 -14.81 -3.52 2.74
CA CYS A 112 -15.99 -2.68 2.93
C CYS A 112 -16.80 -2.55 1.63
N ASP A 113 -18.14 -2.75 1.68
CA ASP A 113 -19.00 -2.67 0.49
C ASP A 113 -18.91 -1.32 -0.23
N SER A 114 -18.48 -0.27 0.46
CA SER A 114 -18.27 1.07 -0.09
C SER A 114 -16.79 1.40 -0.29
N PHE A 115 -15.89 0.40 -0.38
CA PHE A 115 -14.45 0.64 -0.40
C PHE A 115 -14.04 1.62 -1.52
N ASN A 116 -14.44 1.37 -2.77
CA ASN A 116 -14.04 2.18 -3.90
C ASN A 116 -14.53 3.64 -3.80
N SER A 117 -15.79 3.83 -3.45
CA SER A 117 -16.36 5.18 -3.33
C SER A 117 -15.74 5.97 -2.18
N LYS A 118 -15.35 5.31 -1.09
CA LYS A 118 -14.74 5.95 0.08
C LYS A 118 -13.25 6.23 -0.09
N ASN A 119 -12.54 5.38 -0.85
CA ASN A 119 -11.09 5.45 -0.96
C ASN A 119 -10.62 6.12 -2.25
N TYR A 120 -11.26 5.85 -3.39
CA TYR A 120 -10.79 6.36 -4.68
C TYR A 120 -11.44 7.70 -5.06
N LEU A 121 -12.75 7.85 -4.88
CA LEU A 121 -13.44 9.09 -5.23
C LEU A 121 -13.04 10.24 -4.29
N GLY A 122 -13.08 10.00 -2.98
CA GLY A 122 -12.87 11.06 -1.99
C GLY A 122 -14.04 12.04 -1.92
N GLN A 123 -13.76 13.30 -1.61
CA GLN A 123 -14.77 14.33 -1.37
C GLN A 123 -14.33 15.70 -1.88
N GLN A 124 -15.27 16.51 -2.39
CA GLN A 124 -15.08 17.95 -2.62
C GLN A 124 -15.49 18.77 -1.38
N GLY A 125 -15.15 20.06 -1.38
CA GLY A 125 -15.53 21.01 -0.33
C GLY A 125 -14.59 21.07 0.87
N THR A 126 -13.61 20.15 0.97
CA THR A 126 -12.61 20.17 2.05
C THR A 126 -11.29 20.81 1.62
N MET A 127 -11.06 20.98 0.32
CA MET A 127 -9.84 21.58 -0.23
C MET A 127 -10.15 22.37 -1.49
N LYS A 128 -9.51 23.53 -1.66
CA LYS A 128 -9.56 24.33 -2.89
C LYS A 128 -8.22 24.98 -3.19
N SER A 129 -8.04 25.38 -4.45
CA SER A 129 -6.87 26.16 -4.87
C SER A 129 -6.86 27.52 -4.16
N LYS A 130 -5.70 27.99 -3.72
CA LYS A 130 -5.56 29.32 -3.12
C LYS A 130 -5.59 30.43 -4.18
N THR A 131 -5.19 30.15 -5.39
CA THR A 131 -5.11 31.14 -6.49
C THR A 131 -6.43 31.29 -7.25
N GLY A 132 -7.47 30.57 -6.88
CA GLY A 132 -8.81 30.59 -7.49
C GLY A 132 -9.82 29.85 -6.62
N ASP A 133 -11.06 29.76 -7.11
CA ASP A 133 -12.13 29.03 -6.41
C ASP A 133 -12.25 27.56 -6.87
N GLU A 134 -11.24 27.04 -7.57
CA GLU A 134 -11.24 25.67 -8.05
C GLU A 134 -11.29 24.68 -6.89
N GLN A 135 -12.36 23.88 -6.85
CA GLN A 135 -12.50 22.80 -5.88
C GLN A 135 -11.57 21.64 -6.21
N ILE A 136 -10.89 21.11 -5.21
CA ILE A 136 -9.97 20.01 -5.34
C ILE A 136 -10.55 18.79 -4.62
N TRP A 137 -10.63 17.65 -5.30
CA TRP A 137 -11.00 16.39 -4.66
C TRP A 137 -9.95 16.00 -3.62
N ALA A 138 -10.39 15.78 -2.39
CA ALA A 138 -9.55 15.38 -1.27
C ALA A 138 -10.11 14.14 -0.60
N GLN A 139 -9.51 13.73 0.52
CA GLN A 139 -9.89 12.51 1.26
C GLN A 139 -9.74 11.22 0.43
N PHE A 140 -8.76 11.19 -0.47
CA PHE A 140 -8.31 9.95 -1.10
C PHE A 140 -7.86 8.99 0.01
N PHE A 141 -8.41 7.79 0.06
CA PHE A 141 -8.30 6.84 1.19
C PHE A 141 -8.70 7.46 2.54
N GLY A 142 -9.65 8.40 2.52
CA GLY A 142 -10.08 9.12 3.71
C GLY A 142 -9.04 10.10 4.25
N GLN A 143 -7.96 10.38 3.52
CA GLN A 143 -6.82 11.15 4.04
C GLN A 143 -6.24 12.19 3.08
N SER A 144 -5.87 11.89 1.82
CA SER A 144 -5.12 12.80 0.91
C SER A 144 -3.84 13.35 1.55
N SER A 145 -2.91 12.47 1.88
CA SER A 145 -1.69 12.84 2.63
C SER A 145 -0.62 13.57 1.81
N PHE A 146 -0.83 13.75 0.49
CA PHE A 146 0.07 14.60 -0.30
C PHE A 146 -0.26 16.08 -0.18
N ALA A 147 -0.49 16.53 1.06
CA ALA A 147 -0.71 17.92 1.44
C ALA A 147 -0.14 18.20 2.83
N GLN A 148 0.31 19.44 3.06
CA GLN A 148 0.79 19.88 4.36
C GLN A 148 -0.31 19.81 5.43
N TYR A 149 -1.55 20.09 5.03
CA TYR A 149 -2.75 19.94 5.86
C TYR A 149 -3.78 19.14 5.10
N SER A 150 -4.48 18.26 5.78
CA SER A 150 -5.61 17.54 5.21
C SER A 150 -6.68 17.26 6.25
N THR A 151 -7.93 17.34 5.82
CA THR A 151 -9.07 16.88 6.61
C THR A 151 -9.27 15.39 6.35
N VAL A 152 -9.13 14.56 7.39
CA VAL A 152 -9.16 13.10 7.29
C VAL A 152 -10.37 12.51 8.00
N LYS A 153 -10.82 11.34 7.57
CA LYS A 153 -11.89 10.57 8.23
C LYS A 153 -11.36 9.86 9.48
N GLU A 154 -12.11 9.89 10.57
CA GLU A 154 -11.72 9.22 11.81
C GLU A 154 -11.40 7.73 11.62
N ALA A 155 -12.17 7.02 10.78
CA ALA A 155 -11.94 5.59 10.51
C ALA A 155 -10.62 5.29 9.79
N SER A 156 -9.97 6.29 9.16
CA SER A 156 -8.64 6.15 8.54
C SER A 156 -7.49 6.37 9.53
N VAL A 157 -7.78 6.68 10.80
CA VAL A 157 -6.79 7.11 11.79
C VAL A 157 -6.44 6.00 12.75
N VAL A 158 -5.14 5.84 12.98
CA VAL A 158 -4.56 5.07 14.08
C VAL A 158 -3.84 6.03 15.02
N ASN A 159 -4.29 6.13 16.26
CA ASN A 159 -3.64 6.95 17.27
C ASN A 159 -2.25 6.38 17.60
N ALA A 160 -1.21 7.18 17.41
CA ALA A 160 0.17 6.76 17.55
C ALA A 160 0.82 7.20 18.89
N LYS A 161 0.05 7.84 19.79
CA LYS A 161 0.56 8.42 21.04
C LYS A 161 1.38 7.44 21.86
N ASP A 162 0.89 6.21 22.00
CA ASP A 162 1.55 5.17 22.77
C ASP A 162 2.43 4.22 21.93
N LEU A 163 2.51 4.48 20.60
CA LEU A 163 3.23 3.64 19.64
C LEU A 163 4.61 4.21 19.28
N ILE A 164 4.75 5.53 19.28
CA ILE A 164 5.99 6.21 18.94
C ILE A 164 6.72 6.72 20.18
N LYS A 165 8.05 6.76 20.13
CA LYS A 165 8.90 7.30 21.20
C LYS A 165 9.03 8.81 21.14
N ASP A 166 9.05 9.33 19.92
CA ASP A 166 9.06 10.77 19.62
C ASP A 166 8.46 11.03 18.23
N ILE A 167 8.16 12.30 17.97
CA ILE A 167 7.47 12.74 16.76
C ILE A 167 8.25 12.45 15.47
N SER A 168 9.57 12.32 15.53
CA SER A 168 10.41 12.06 14.35
C SER A 168 10.19 10.66 13.77
N GLU A 169 9.65 9.73 14.57
CA GLU A 169 9.32 8.39 14.09
C GLU A 169 8.11 8.34 13.17
N LEU A 170 7.27 9.38 13.14
CA LEU A 170 6.14 9.48 12.21
C LEU A 170 6.59 9.28 10.76
N LYS A 171 7.73 9.86 10.36
CA LYS A 171 8.24 9.72 8.99
C LYS A 171 8.63 8.28 8.63
N LEU A 172 9.11 7.51 9.62
CA LEU A 172 9.47 6.11 9.42
C LEU A 172 8.23 5.22 9.31
N PHE A 173 7.21 5.49 10.14
CA PHE A 173 6.04 4.64 10.23
C PHE A 173 4.90 5.05 9.29
N ALA A 174 4.98 6.20 8.63
CA ALA A 174 3.99 6.64 7.65
C ALA A 174 3.63 5.54 6.61
N PRO A 175 4.59 4.81 6.01
CA PRO A 175 4.29 3.80 5.00
C PRO A 175 3.62 2.53 5.53
N LEU A 176 3.44 2.36 6.83
CA LEU A 176 2.84 1.14 7.38
C LEU A 176 1.37 0.97 7.01
N GLY A 177 0.67 2.08 6.72
CA GLY A 177 -0.78 2.08 6.49
C GLY A 177 -1.26 1.50 5.15
N CYS A 178 -0.36 1.05 4.27
CA CYS A 178 -0.73 0.45 2.97
C CYS A 178 0.18 -0.74 2.62
N GLY A 179 1.29 -0.51 1.89
CA GLY A 179 2.05 -1.58 1.27
C GLY A 179 2.59 -2.63 2.25
N PHE A 180 3.19 -2.20 3.37
CA PHE A 180 3.70 -3.14 4.38
C PHE A 180 2.57 -3.91 5.08
N GLN A 181 1.45 -3.24 5.39
CA GLN A 181 0.24 -3.87 5.93
C GLN A 181 -0.33 -4.91 4.96
N THR A 182 -0.44 -4.55 3.68
CA THR A 182 -0.95 -5.43 2.63
C THR A 182 -0.12 -6.71 2.52
N GLY A 183 1.20 -6.58 2.44
CA GLY A 183 2.10 -7.73 2.37
C GLY A 183 2.05 -8.61 3.62
N SER A 184 2.01 -7.99 4.80
CA SER A 184 1.92 -8.72 6.07
C SER A 184 0.60 -9.48 6.20
N GLY A 185 -0.51 -8.82 5.87
CA GLY A 185 -1.84 -9.42 5.92
C GLY A 185 -2.04 -10.53 4.89
N ALA A 186 -1.44 -10.44 3.70
CA ALA A 186 -1.45 -11.52 2.72
C ALA A 186 -0.89 -12.83 3.30
N ILE A 187 0.16 -12.74 4.11
CA ILE A 187 0.75 -13.90 4.80
C ILE A 187 -0.12 -14.37 5.97
N LEU A 188 -0.55 -13.45 6.85
CA LEU A 188 -1.20 -13.82 8.10
C LEU A 188 -2.70 -14.05 7.97
N ASN A 189 -3.40 -13.16 7.28
CA ASN A 189 -4.86 -13.16 7.24
C ASN A 189 -5.39 -13.99 6.06
N ILE A 190 -4.85 -13.75 4.85
CA ILE A 190 -5.33 -14.42 3.63
C ILE A 190 -4.81 -15.86 3.53
N THR A 191 -3.51 -16.07 3.65
CA THR A 191 -2.94 -17.42 3.46
C THR A 191 -2.79 -18.21 4.74
N GLN A 192 -2.69 -17.53 5.89
CA GLN A 192 -2.42 -18.13 7.20
C GLN A 192 -1.16 -19.01 7.16
N ALA A 193 -0.13 -18.48 6.50
CA ALA A 193 1.12 -19.19 6.27
C ALA A 193 1.85 -19.53 7.58
N GLY A 194 2.53 -20.66 7.60
CA GLY A 194 3.22 -21.15 8.79
C GLY A 194 4.42 -22.03 8.47
N PRO A 195 4.97 -22.75 9.48
CA PRO A 195 6.25 -23.45 9.39
C PRO A 195 6.35 -24.55 8.31
N LYS A 196 5.21 -25.01 7.80
CA LYS A 196 5.18 -26.06 6.75
C LYS A 196 5.15 -25.47 5.34
N ASP A 197 4.88 -24.16 5.23
CA ASP A 197 4.64 -23.52 3.95
C ASP A 197 5.95 -23.14 3.24
N VAL A 198 5.84 -23.19 1.93
CA VAL A 198 6.82 -22.72 0.96
C VAL A 198 6.19 -21.55 0.23
N VAL A 199 6.76 -20.37 0.38
CA VAL A 199 6.20 -19.11 -0.11
C VAL A 199 7.04 -18.59 -1.28
N LEU A 200 6.41 -18.37 -2.43
CA LEU A 200 6.95 -17.61 -3.56
C LEU A 200 6.42 -16.16 -3.47
N ILE A 201 7.30 -15.18 -3.58
CA ILE A 201 6.94 -13.77 -3.61
C ILE A 201 7.50 -13.16 -4.87
N THR A 202 6.62 -12.68 -5.76
CA THR A 202 6.99 -12.00 -7.00
C THR A 202 6.79 -10.49 -6.86
N GLY A 203 7.88 -9.74 -7.11
CA GLY A 203 7.98 -8.31 -6.84
C GLY A 203 8.43 -8.01 -5.42
N LEU A 204 9.54 -7.28 -5.28
CA LEU A 204 10.17 -6.93 -4.00
C LEU A 204 10.06 -5.41 -3.74
N GLY A 205 8.88 -4.83 -4.02
CA GLY A 205 8.48 -3.52 -3.53
C GLY A 205 8.06 -3.58 -2.06
N ALA A 206 7.44 -2.51 -1.53
CA ALA A 206 7.01 -2.45 -0.13
C ALA A 206 6.08 -3.62 0.27
N VAL A 207 5.14 -3.98 -0.59
CA VAL A 207 4.22 -5.13 -0.39
C VAL A 207 4.99 -6.45 -0.32
N GLY A 208 5.85 -6.72 -1.31
CA GLY A 208 6.63 -7.97 -1.36
C GLY A 208 7.63 -8.08 -0.21
N MET A 209 8.28 -6.99 0.18
CA MET A 209 9.18 -6.97 1.35
C MET A 209 8.42 -7.15 2.66
N GLY A 210 7.23 -6.55 2.80
CA GLY A 210 6.32 -6.80 3.93
C GLY A 210 5.93 -8.28 4.03
N ALA A 211 5.54 -8.89 2.90
CA ALA A 211 5.22 -10.31 2.83
C ALA A 211 6.43 -11.19 3.18
N LEU A 212 7.63 -10.87 2.68
CA LEU A 212 8.87 -11.61 2.95
C LEU A 212 9.22 -11.61 4.43
N MET A 213 9.26 -10.43 5.05
CA MET A 213 9.58 -10.30 6.47
C MET A 213 8.55 -11.03 7.34
N THR A 214 7.28 -10.92 6.96
CA THR A 214 6.19 -11.62 7.69
C THR A 214 6.24 -13.13 7.50
N ALA A 215 6.57 -13.64 6.30
CA ALA A 215 6.78 -15.06 6.07
C ALA A 215 7.93 -15.62 6.94
N LYS A 216 8.99 -14.83 7.13
CA LYS A 216 10.06 -15.16 8.09
C LYS A 216 9.56 -15.17 9.54
N ILE A 217 8.77 -14.19 9.96
CA ILE A 217 8.14 -14.12 11.28
C ILE A 217 7.22 -15.33 11.50
N ALA A 218 6.42 -15.70 10.50
CA ALA A 218 5.58 -16.90 10.48
C ALA A 218 6.37 -18.22 10.43
N LYS A 219 7.70 -18.14 10.33
CA LYS A 219 8.63 -19.29 10.26
C LYS A 219 8.37 -20.20 9.06
N CYS A 220 7.95 -19.64 7.92
CA CYS A 220 7.76 -20.41 6.69
C CYS A 220 9.04 -21.18 6.35
N LYS A 221 8.87 -22.43 5.90
CA LYS A 221 9.98 -23.38 5.65
C LYS A 221 10.94 -22.88 4.58
N THR A 222 10.40 -22.29 3.53
CA THR A 222 11.16 -21.77 2.39
C THR A 222 10.51 -20.49 1.91
N ILE A 223 11.31 -19.48 1.59
CA ILE A 223 10.87 -18.21 1.06
C ILE A 223 11.66 -17.93 -0.21
N ILE A 224 11.00 -17.98 -1.37
CA ILE A 224 11.59 -17.69 -2.68
C ILE A 224 11.20 -16.25 -3.04
N ALA A 225 12.18 -15.38 -3.18
CA ALA A 225 12.00 -13.98 -3.53
C ALA A 225 12.40 -13.74 -5.00
N VAL A 226 11.50 -13.12 -5.77
CA VAL A 226 11.66 -12.89 -7.22
C VAL A 226 11.53 -11.41 -7.51
N ASP A 227 12.53 -10.84 -8.20
CA ASP A 227 12.49 -9.47 -8.72
C ASP A 227 13.42 -9.36 -9.94
N ARG A 228 13.31 -8.26 -10.66
CA ARG A 228 14.24 -7.90 -11.76
C ARG A 228 15.38 -6.99 -11.30
N VAL A 229 15.25 -6.36 -10.13
CA VAL A 229 16.21 -5.41 -9.57
C VAL A 229 17.15 -6.12 -8.61
N GLN A 230 18.44 -6.21 -8.96
CA GLN A 230 19.43 -6.97 -8.20
C GLN A 230 19.60 -6.48 -6.76
N SER A 231 19.60 -5.17 -6.54
CA SER A 231 19.72 -4.60 -5.18
C SER A 231 18.58 -5.02 -4.25
N ARG A 232 17.34 -5.15 -4.77
CA ARG A 232 16.20 -5.65 -4.01
C ARG A 232 16.33 -7.13 -3.66
N ILE A 233 16.87 -7.92 -4.61
CA ILE A 233 17.17 -9.33 -4.39
C ILE A 233 18.22 -9.51 -3.29
N ASP A 234 19.29 -8.73 -3.33
CA ASP A 234 20.34 -8.80 -2.32
C ASP A 234 19.85 -8.37 -0.96
N LEU A 235 18.99 -7.36 -0.89
CA LEU A 235 18.32 -6.97 0.34
C LEU A 235 17.40 -8.09 0.86
N ALA A 236 16.61 -8.72 -0.01
CA ALA A 236 15.73 -9.84 0.36
C ALA A 236 16.49 -11.00 1.01
N LYS A 237 17.70 -11.33 0.53
CA LYS A 237 18.57 -12.34 1.17
C LYS A 237 18.88 -11.99 2.62
N THR A 238 19.19 -10.72 2.90
CA THR A 238 19.49 -10.27 4.27
C THR A 238 18.28 -10.33 5.20
N LEU A 239 17.07 -10.24 4.62
CA LEU A 239 15.82 -10.21 5.36
C LEU A 239 15.20 -11.58 5.59
N GLY A 240 15.69 -12.62 4.91
CA GLY A 240 15.29 -13.98 5.19
C GLY A 240 14.79 -14.79 4.01
N ALA A 241 14.92 -14.28 2.77
CA ALA A 241 14.73 -15.11 1.59
C ALA A 241 15.71 -16.28 1.62
N THR A 242 15.20 -17.50 1.49
CA THR A 242 16.03 -18.72 1.44
C THR A 242 16.57 -18.97 0.05
N HIS A 243 15.82 -18.55 -0.98
CA HIS A 243 16.17 -18.62 -2.39
C HIS A 243 15.78 -17.32 -3.09
N THR A 244 16.47 -17.00 -4.15
CA THR A 244 16.16 -15.82 -4.97
C THR A 244 16.24 -16.16 -6.45
N ILE A 245 15.37 -15.53 -7.24
CA ILE A 245 15.36 -15.61 -8.71
C ILE A 245 15.42 -14.19 -9.25
N ASN A 246 16.44 -13.89 -10.08
CA ASN A 246 16.50 -12.63 -10.81
C ASN A 246 15.88 -12.84 -12.20
N THR A 247 14.91 -11.99 -12.54
CA THR A 247 14.18 -12.05 -13.81
C THR A 247 14.53 -10.89 -14.75
N SER A 248 15.63 -10.18 -14.51
CA SER A 248 16.06 -9.04 -15.36
C SER A 248 16.26 -9.42 -16.82
N ASP A 249 16.82 -10.61 -17.06
CA ASP A 249 17.15 -11.15 -18.38
C ASP A 249 16.24 -12.31 -18.80
N ALA A 250 15.21 -12.61 -17.98
CA ALA A 250 14.38 -13.78 -18.16
C ALA A 250 13.12 -13.49 -18.98
N ASP A 251 12.79 -14.38 -19.86
CA ASP A 251 11.43 -14.56 -20.34
C ASP A 251 10.58 -15.06 -19.14
N PHE A 252 9.60 -14.27 -18.72
CA PHE A 252 8.70 -14.64 -17.61
C PHE A 252 7.94 -15.93 -17.85
N SER A 253 7.88 -16.43 -19.09
CA SER A 253 7.27 -17.72 -19.45
C SER A 253 7.98 -18.93 -18.84
N THR A 254 9.13 -18.73 -18.19
CA THR A 254 9.94 -19.82 -17.59
C THR A 254 10.06 -19.71 -16.06
N LEU A 255 9.35 -18.82 -15.41
CA LEU A 255 9.43 -18.63 -13.96
C LEU A 255 9.04 -19.91 -13.20
N ASP A 256 7.98 -20.60 -13.62
CA ASP A 256 7.54 -21.84 -12.98
C ASP A 256 8.59 -22.95 -13.11
N LEU A 257 9.31 -23.02 -14.22
CA LEU A 257 10.43 -23.95 -14.40
C LEU A 257 11.57 -23.63 -13.44
N ALA A 258 11.97 -22.36 -13.33
CA ALA A 258 13.00 -21.94 -12.36
C ALA A 258 12.60 -22.24 -10.91
N VAL A 259 11.32 -22.08 -10.57
CA VAL A 259 10.80 -22.46 -9.23
C VAL A 259 10.87 -23.97 -9.05
N ARG A 260 10.53 -24.77 -10.07
CA ARG A 260 10.56 -26.26 -9.99
C ARG A 260 11.96 -26.83 -10.01
N ASP A 261 12.93 -26.15 -10.60
CA ASP A 261 14.34 -26.52 -10.49
C ASP A 261 14.83 -26.44 -9.04
N LEU A 262 14.36 -25.42 -8.30
CA LEU A 262 14.64 -25.29 -6.87
C LEU A 262 13.79 -26.27 -6.03
N LEU A 263 12.53 -26.44 -6.40
CA LEU A 263 11.52 -27.21 -5.67
C LEU A 263 10.63 -27.98 -6.65
N PRO A 264 10.97 -29.23 -7.00
CA PRO A 264 10.22 -30.01 -8.01
C PRO A 264 8.73 -30.16 -7.73
N GLY A 265 8.33 -30.13 -6.45
CA GLY A 265 6.93 -30.17 -6.03
C GLY A 265 6.16 -28.87 -6.24
N GLY A 266 6.84 -27.75 -6.47
CA GLY A 266 6.25 -26.41 -6.47
C GLY A 266 6.03 -25.84 -5.06
N VAL A 267 5.39 -24.67 -4.98
CA VAL A 267 5.19 -23.92 -3.73
C VAL A 267 3.77 -24.10 -3.17
N SER A 268 3.58 -23.96 -1.86
CA SER A 268 2.25 -23.97 -1.25
C SER A 268 1.51 -22.65 -1.40
N ILE A 269 2.27 -21.55 -1.44
CA ILE A 269 1.73 -20.18 -1.49
C ILE A 269 2.55 -19.37 -2.52
N ALA A 270 1.87 -18.68 -3.42
CA ALA A 270 2.47 -17.68 -4.30
C ALA A 270 1.80 -16.33 -4.04
N ILE A 271 2.59 -15.28 -3.81
CA ILE A 271 2.12 -13.90 -3.59
C ILE A 271 2.59 -13.07 -4.78
N ASP A 272 1.65 -12.65 -5.63
CA ASP A 272 1.98 -11.72 -6.72
C ASP A 272 1.73 -10.27 -6.30
N THR A 273 2.81 -9.48 -6.33
CA THR A 273 2.76 -8.03 -6.09
C THR A 273 3.10 -7.21 -7.32
N THR A 274 3.30 -7.87 -8.47
CA THR A 274 3.74 -7.21 -9.69
C THR A 274 2.58 -6.70 -10.55
N GLY A 275 1.46 -7.42 -10.56
CA GLY A 275 0.38 -7.17 -11.50
C GLY A 275 0.72 -7.47 -12.97
N VAL A 276 1.88 -8.07 -13.24
CA VAL A 276 2.30 -8.41 -14.61
C VAL A 276 1.60 -9.70 -15.04
N PRO A 277 0.77 -9.70 -16.12
CA PRO A 277 -0.01 -10.87 -16.53
C PRO A 277 0.77 -12.17 -16.62
N ALA A 278 1.92 -12.15 -17.28
CA ALA A 278 2.78 -13.32 -17.41
C ALA A 278 3.29 -13.83 -16.05
N VAL A 279 3.62 -12.93 -15.11
CA VAL A 279 4.08 -13.29 -13.76
C VAL A 279 2.93 -13.90 -12.95
N ILE A 280 1.72 -13.33 -13.06
CA ILE A 280 0.51 -13.88 -12.41
C ILE A 280 0.29 -15.33 -12.86
N GLU A 281 0.29 -15.59 -14.17
CA GLU A 281 0.06 -16.92 -14.73
C GLU A 281 1.15 -17.92 -14.28
N GLN A 282 2.40 -17.52 -14.32
CA GLN A 282 3.53 -18.31 -13.87
C GLN A 282 3.52 -18.57 -12.35
N SER A 283 3.06 -17.59 -11.56
CA SER A 283 2.89 -17.77 -10.12
C SER A 283 1.83 -18.84 -9.80
N ILE A 284 0.72 -18.86 -10.55
CA ILE A 284 -0.31 -19.91 -10.42
C ILE A 284 0.27 -21.27 -10.80
N GLN A 285 1.03 -21.36 -11.89
CA GLN A 285 1.65 -22.61 -12.35
C GLN A 285 2.72 -23.12 -11.38
N SER A 286 3.42 -22.23 -10.69
CA SER A 286 4.43 -22.58 -9.69
C SER A 286 3.86 -23.25 -8.45
N THR A 287 2.54 -23.14 -8.19
CA THR A 287 1.93 -23.79 -7.03
C THR A 287 1.73 -25.28 -7.22
N HIS A 288 1.83 -26.05 -6.15
CA HIS A 288 1.48 -27.47 -6.13
C HIS A 288 -0.05 -27.69 -6.05
N ALA A 289 -0.51 -28.93 -6.07
CA ALA A 289 -1.92 -29.24 -5.82
C ALA A 289 -2.37 -28.70 -4.45
N ARG A 290 -3.54 -28.04 -4.40
CA ARG A 290 -4.09 -27.30 -3.24
C ARG A 290 -3.28 -26.05 -2.85
N GLY A 291 -2.31 -25.61 -3.65
CA GLY A 291 -1.60 -24.35 -3.43
C GLY A 291 -2.49 -23.14 -3.62
N LYS A 292 -2.12 -22.03 -2.98
CA LYS A 292 -2.84 -20.75 -3.02
C LYS A 292 -2.00 -19.72 -3.78
N THR A 293 -2.61 -18.99 -4.72
CA THR A 293 -2.01 -17.81 -5.32
C THR A 293 -2.79 -16.59 -4.90
N VAL A 294 -2.12 -15.58 -4.34
CA VAL A 294 -2.71 -14.32 -3.90
C VAL A 294 -2.33 -13.23 -4.87
N LEU A 295 -3.32 -12.56 -5.45
CA LEU A 295 -3.17 -11.45 -6.38
C LEU A 295 -3.28 -10.14 -5.60
N ILE A 296 -2.23 -9.30 -5.66
CA ILE A 296 -2.14 -8.00 -4.99
C ILE A 296 -1.77 -6.91 -5.98
N GLY A 297 -0.78 -7.17 -6.85
CA GLY A 297 -0.38 -6.24 -7.89
C GLY A 297 -1.56 -5.95 -8.84
N VAL A 298 -1.74 -4.67 -9.18
CA VAL A 298 -2.83 -4.25 -10.08
C VAL A 298 -2.42 -4.49 -11.53
N PRO A 299 -3.04 -5.44 -12.25
CA PRO A 299 -2.75 -5.67 -13.66
C PRO A 299 -3.39 -4.58 -14.54
N PRO A 300 -3.08 -4.56 -15.86
CA PRO A 300 -3.84 -3.73 -16.80
C PRO A 300 -5.35 -3.95 -16.67
N MET A 301 -6.15 -2.87 -16.78
CA MET A 301 -7.58 -2.89 -16.49
C MET A 301 -8.40 -3.83 -17.38
N ASP A 302 -7.90 -4.14 -18.57
CA ASP A 302 -8.50 -5.06 -19.55
C ASP A 302 -7.98 -6.50 -19.44
N TYR A 303 -7.05 -6.76 -18.53
CA TYR A 303 -6.50 -8.11 -18.36
C TYR A 303 -7.54 -9.05 -17.76
N MET A 304 -7.71 -10.19 -18.43
CA MET A 304 -8.58 -11.28 -17.99
C MET A 304 -7.77 -12.52 -17.70
N LEU A 305 -7.81 -12.98 -16.46
CA LEU A 305 -7.16 -14.24 -16.07
C LEU A 305 -7.95 -15.44 -16.58
N ASN A 306 -7.33 -16.23 -17.47
CA ASN A 306 -7.93 -17.44 -18.02
C ASN A 306 -7.52 -18.68 -17.21
N ILE A 307 -8.49 -19.32 -16.59
CA ILE A 307 -8.27 -20.56 -15.81
C ILE A 307 -8.89 -21.74 -16.55
N HIS A 308 -8.06 -22.75 -16.86
CA HIS A 308 -8.56 -23.99 -17.44
C HIS A 308 -9.30 -24.81 -16.37
N ALA A 309 -10.63 -24.84 -16.45
CA ALA A 309 -11.51 -25.35 -15.38
C ALA A 309 -11.17 -26.79 -14.96
N THR A 310 -10.97 -27.71 -15.91
CA THR A 310 -10.65 -29.13 -15.58
C THR A 310 -9.34 -29.26 -14.81
N THR A 311 -8.29 -28.54 -15.23
CA THR A 311 -7.00 -28.54 -14.52
C THR A 311 -7.14 -27.91 -13.13
N HIS A 312 -7.95 -26.85 -13.00
CA HIS A 312 -8.20 -26.20 -11.72
C HIS A 312 -8.93 -27.12 -10.74
N ILE A 313 -9.98 -27.81 -11.22
CA ILE A 313 -10.70 -28.82 -10.43
C ILE A 313 -9.76 -29.93 -9.97
N SER A 314 -8.98 -30.53 -10.87
CA SER A 314 -8.12 -31.65 -10.54
C SER A 314 -6.93 -31.30 -9.64
N SER A 315 -6.44 -30.04 -9.71
CA SER A 315 -5.36 -29.57 -8.84
C SER A 315 -5.85 -29.06 -7.48
N GLY A 316 -7.12 -28.65 -7.36
CA GLY A 316 -7.66 -28.02 -6.15
C GLY A 316 -6.93 -26.73 -5.75
N ARG A 317 -6.29 -26.04 -6.68
CA ARG A 317 -5.63 -24.75 -6.44
C ARG A 317 -6.64 -23.67 -6.10
N ALA A 318 -6.21 -22.64 -5.41
CA ALA A 318 -7.01 -21.44 -5.14
C ALA A 318 -6.31 -20.19 -5.68
N VAL A 319 -7.09 -19.30 -6.29
CA VAL A 319 -6.66 -17.94 -6.65
C VAL A 319 -7.48 -16.98 -5.81
N LEU A 320 -6.82 -16.12 -5.05
CA LEU A 320 -7.39 -15.24 -4.04
C LEU A 320 -7.02 -13.79 -4.35
N GLY A 321 -7.97 -12.88 -4.20
CA GLY A 321 -7.67 -11.43 -4.19
C GLY A 321 -7.22 -10.97 -2.82
N CYS A 322 -6.43 -9.90 -2.76
CA CYS A 322 -6.02 -9.28 -1.52
C CYS A 322 -5.93 -7.77 -1.69
N ILE A 323 -6.73 -7.04 -0.91
CA ILE A 323 -6.66 -5.59 -0.77
C ILE A 323 -6.36 -5.25 0.69
N GLU A 324 -5.42 -4.32 0.94
CA GLU A 324 -5.00 -3.88 2.28
C GLU A 324 -4.66 -5.02 3.26
N GLY A 325 -4.34 -6.21 2.72
CA GLY A 325 -3.96 -7.37 3.51
C GLY A 325 -5.10 -8.04 4.29
N ASP A 326 -6.35 -7.72 3.99
CA ASP A 326 -7.50 -8.09 4.84
C ASP A 326 -7.23 -7.75 6.32
N SER A 327 -6.77 -6.53 6.56
CA SER A 327 -6.27 -6.08 7.86
C SER A 327 -7.16 -5.01 8.48
N ASP A 328 -7.29 -5.02 9.81
CA ASP A 328 -7.70 -3.84 10.57
C ASP A 328 -6.42 -3.01 10.86
N PRO A 329 -6.30 -1.78 10.34
CA PRO A 329 -5.11 -0.94 10.54
C PRO A 329 -4.79 -0.69 12.02
N ARG A 330 -5.82 -0.66 12.88
CA ARG A 330 -5.67 -0.41 14.32
C ARG A 330 -5.02 -1.60 15.06
N VAL A 331 -4.97 -2.77 14.40
CA VAL A 331 -4.28 -3.97 14.88
C VAL A 331 -2.96 -4.16 14.16
N ALA A 332 -2.97 -4.03 12.83
CA ALA A 332 -1.82 -4.33 11.99
C ALA A 332 -0.67 -3.33 12.19
N ILE A 333 -0.95 -2.01 12.24
CA ILE A 333 0.08 -0.98 12.39
C ILE A 333 0.82 -1.10 13.73
N PRO A 334 0.14 -1.18 14.89
CA PRO A 334 0.81 -1.43 16.17
C PRO A 334 1.65 -2.70 16.18
N GLN A 335 1.16 -3.78 15.58
CA GLN A 335 1.89 -5.04 15.49
C GLN A 335 3.19 -4.90 14.67
N MET A 336 3.14 -4.22 13.53
CA MET A 336 4.33 -3.98 12.69
C MET A 336 5.35 -3.08 13.40
N ILE A 337 4.89 -2.06 14.15
CA ILE A 337 5.76 -1.22 14.98
C ILE A 337 6.44 -2.07 16.05
N GLN A 338 5.70 -2.97 16.71
CA GLN A 338 6.30 -3.88 17.69
C GLN A 338 7.36 -4.79 17.04
N TRP A 339 7.10 -5.37 15.87
CA TRP A 339 8.09 -6.16 15.14
C TRP A 339 9.32 -5.34 14.72
N TYR A 340 9.13 -4.07 14.38
CA TYR A 340 10.25 -3.17 14.15
C TYR A 340 11.08 -2.98 15.43
N ARG A 341 10.44 -2.76 16.59
CA ARG A 341 11.10 -2.64 17.89
C ARG A 341 11.88 -3.91 18.28
N ASP A 342 11.34 -5.07 17.90
CA ASP A 342 11.97 -6.38 18.12
C ASP A 342 13.10 -6.67 17.13
N GLY A 343 13.35 -5.79 16.14
CA GLY A 343 14.39 -5.93 15.13
C GLY A 343 14.11 -6.99 14.05
N ILE A 344 12.87 -7.48 13.96
CA ILE A 344 12.47 -8.53 13.01
C ILE A 344 11.71 -8.00 11.79
N PHE A 345 11.38 -6.70 11.76
CA PHE A 345 10.71 -6.01 10.67
C PHE A 345 11.39 -4.66 10.35
N PRO A 346 12.65 -4.66 9.88
CA PRO A 346 13.49 -3.47 9.74
C PRO A 346 13.11 -2.61 8.52
N ILE A 347 11.99 -1.88 8.61
CA ILE A 347 11.47 -1.01 7.54
C ILE A 347 12.39 0.18 7.22
N ASP A 348 13.22 0.60 8.16
CA ASP A 348 14.25 1.63 8.00
C ASP A 348 15.23 1.35 6.85
N LYS A 349 15.40 0.08 6.45
CA LYS A 349 16.25 -0.32 5.33
C LYS A 349 15.64 -0.05 3.95
N PHE A 350 14.38 0.32 3.88
CA PHE A 350 13.63 0.51 2.63
C PHE A 350 13.25 1.95 2.37
N VAL A 351 13.18 2.76 3.43
CA VAL A 351 12.67 4.12 3.39
C VAL A 351 13.78 5.08 3.01
N GLU A 352 13.49 5.94 2.04
CA GLU A 352 14.31 7.10 1.71
C GLU A 352 13.46 8.37 1.75
N TYR A 353 14.00 9.44 2.34
CA TYR A 353 13.26 10.67 2.61
C TYR A 353 13.56 11.73 1.56
N PHE A 354 12.50 12.38 1.08
CA PHE A 354 12.55 13.48 0.12
C PHE A 354 11.75 14.67 0.68
N ASP A 355 12.20 15.89 0.49
CA ASP A 355 11.33 17.04 0.75
C ASP A 355 10.09 16.94 -0.16
N ALA A 356 8.90 17.31 0.33
CA ALA A 356 7.67 17.16 -0.45
C ALA A 356 7.69 17.94 -1.77
N GLU A 357 8.43 19.05 -1.83
CA GLU A 357 8.67 19.81 -3.06
C GLU A 357 9.48 19.02 -4.10
N ASP A 358 10.33 18.10 -3.65
CA ASP A 358 11.16 17.23 -4.50
C ASP A 358 10.43 15.93 -4.92
N TYR A 359 9.09 15.90 -4.89
CA TYR A 359 8.29 14.72 -5.23
C TYR A 359 8.63 14.09 -6.57
N SER A 360 9.08 14.88 -7.56
CA SER A 360 9.47 14.35 -8.87
C SER A 360 10.70 13.44 -8.78
N LYS A 361 11.70 13.81 -7.97
CA LYS A 361 12.88 12.95 -7.70
C LYS A 361 12.48 11.66 -7.00
N ALA A 362 11.55 11.76 -6.05
CA ALA A 362 11.01 10.59 -5.35
C ALA A 362 10.26 9.64 -6.31
N LEU A 363 9.47 10.18 -7.25
CA LEU A 363 8.81 9.40 -8.29
C LEU A 363 9.79 8.70 -9.23
N ASP A 364 10.82 9.42 -9.67
CA ASP A 364 11.83 8.89 -10.58
C ASP A 364 12.60 7.76 -9.90
N SER A 365 13.02 7.92 -8.64
CA SER A 365 13.71 6.88 -7.88
C SER A 365 12.86 5.60 -7.72
N LEU A 366 11.54 5.74 -7.55
CA LEU A 366 10.62 4.62 -7.48
C LEU A 366 10.49 3.90 -8.83
N LYS A 367 10.38 4.65 -9.94
CA LYS A 367 10.30 4.11 -11.31
C LYS A 367 11.57 3.38 -11.72
N GLU A 368 12.73 3.94 -11.41
CA GLU A 368 14.03 3.33 -11.66
C GLU A 368 14.31 2.12 -10.78
N GLY A 369 13.54 1.97 -9.69
CA GLY A 369 13.70 0.87 -8.74
C GLY A 369 14.87 1.05 -7.78
N SER A 370 15.53 2.21 -7.78
CA SER A 370 16.65 2.54 -6.88
C SER A 370 16.19 2.65 -5.42
N VAL A 371 14.95 3.09 -5.18
CA VAL A 371 14.33 3.17 -3.86
C VAL A 371 13.12 2.25 -3.78
N VAL A 372 12.96 1.55 -2.65
CA VAL A 372 11.80 0.68 -2.41
C VAL A 372 10.59 1.50 -1.93
N LYS A 373 10.82 2.43 -0.99
CA LYS A 373 9.77 3.25 -0.38
C LYS A 373 10.24 4.69 -0.20
N PRO A 374 9.96 5.56 -1.17
CA PRO A 374 10.15 7.00 -0.97
C PRO A 374 9.09 7.57 -0.03
N VAL A 375 9.51 8.45 0.86
CA VAL A 375 8.65 9.15 1.81
C VAL A 375 8.86 10.65 1.68
N LEU A 376 7.79 11.37 1.40
CA LEU A 376 7.75 12.83 1.32
C LEU A 376 7.68 13.43 2.71
N ILE A 377 8.53 14.40 3.00
CA ILE A 377 8.60 15.12 4.26
C ILE A 377 7.91 16.48 4.10
N TRP A 378 6.83 16.69 4.85
CA TRP A 378 6.07 17.94 4.88
C TRP A 378 6.55 18.87 5.98
N LYS A 379 7.02 18.32 7.08
CA LYS A 379 7.52 19.08 8.24
C LYS A 379 8.84 18.49 8.72
N LYS A 380 9.85 19.34 8.82
CA LYS A 380 11.21 19.00 9.30
C LYS A 380 11.30 19.00 10.82
#